data_d4682b8491c1d48f598f41d6214b6e8e
#
_entry.id   d4682b8491c1d48f598f41d6214b6e8e
#
_cell.length_a   1.000
_cell.length_b   1.000
_cell.length_c   1.000
_cell.angle_alpha   90.00
_cell.angle_beta   90.00
_cell.angle_gamma   90.00
#
_symmetry.space_group_name_H-M   'P 1'
#
loop_
_entity.id
_entity.type
_entity.pdbx_description
1 polymer ?
#
loop_
_entity_poly.entity_id
_entity_poly.type
_entity_poly.pdbx_seq_one_letter_code
_entity_poly.pdbx_strand_id
1 'polypeptide(L)'
;MTASPDGDPPPGLELTPAELGMWQAFRSGTTHDLRTPHPEWNDPDGPYTWGPERSVRARVIALLLLDGPPALPGRVPALKLNGVQVTGLLDLSGGTVVPYVELRNCRFEQQLLLPESRFTTLRLVGCALPRLEAARLSTEGDLHLPRCVVRRGIRLTDARVGTDLLLNQAVVRRDRRGVCIAADGLTVGQDLQAELARAYGELSLRGAKIGASLSLRGTTLSNPFGRRALNAPQLTVERTVYLTPAAEEGPVVAGATPPYGISPTGPAYGARLRNFSCEGGMRLDDGRFGDALDLSGARLVLSDGQEVSLRRIQTPELRFLGQRPEHGRVVLSGGRVVNLVDRWESWPGPGGLVMAGFSYETLIPHGSFPLARRLEWVAAATPEYAPEPYECLAASLRDSGEDTDARAVLLAKQRRRRETLPVAGKAWGYLQDWTVAYGYRPGRAALWMAVLWALGTLWFARHPLPPVKPQEGSPTWNAALYTLDLLLPVVDLGQGAVWKTTGAGQWLAAALVLVGWVLATTVAAGASRLLRRQ
;
A
#
# COMPACT_ATOMS: atom_id res chain seq x y z
N MET A 1 42.71 18.97 -23.20
CA MET A 1 42.89 18.83 -24.67
C MET A 1 41.57 19.23 -25.28
N THR A 2 41.46 20.38 -25.90
CA THR A 2 40.25 20.84 -26.59
C THR A 2 40.29 20.43 -28.06
N ALA A 3 39.14 20.17 -28.68
CA ALA A 3 39.05 19.94 -30.11
C ALA A 3 39.54 21.17 -30.91
N SER A 4 40.08 20.94 -32.12
CA SER A 4 40.45 22.05 -33.02
C SER A 4 39.21 22.89 -33.38
N PRO A 5 39.37 24.21 -33.62
CA PRO A 5 38.30 25.07 -34.16
C PRO A 5 37.70 24.52 -35.47
N ASP A 6 38.50 23.83 -36.28
CA ASP A 6 38.06 23.19 -37.52
C ASP A 6 37.27 21.89 -37.28
N GLY A 7 37.21 21.43 -36.04
CA GLY A 7 36.46 20.22 -35.63
C GLY A 7 37.27 18.94 -35.80
N ASP A 8 38.53 19.00 -36.07
CA ASP A 8 39.42 17.84 -36.12
C ASP A 8 39.78 17.34 -34.71
N PRO A 9 40.12 16.04 -34.57
CA PRO A 9 40.61 15.51 -33.30
C PRO A 9 41.85 16.29 -32.81
N PRO A 10 42.02 16.43 -31.48
CA PRO A 10 43.19 17.10 -30.92
C PRO A 10 44.49 16.43 -31.41
N PRO A 11 45.56 17.23 -31.66
CA PRO A 11 46.86 16.68 -32.09
C PRO A 11 47.38 15.69 -31.04
N GLY A 12 47.84 14.53 -31.51
CA GLY A 12 48.31 13.42 -30.65
C GLY A 12 47.22 12.45 -30.18
N LEU A 13 45.93 12.63 -30.56
CA LEU A 13 44.89 11.68 -30.34
C LEU A 13 44.68 10.84 -31.61
N GLU A 14 45.33 9.67 -31.68
CA GLU A 14 45.03 8.70 -32.73
C GLU A 14 43.69 8.03 -32.48
N LEU A 15 42.73 8.23 -33.40
CA LEU A 15 41.41 7.62 -33.36
C LEU A 15 41.42 6.31 -34.15
N THR A 16 40.75 5.27 -33.59
CA THR A 16 40.43 4.05 -34.34
C THR A 16 39.38 4.34 -35.41
N PRO A 17 39.19 3.48 -36.41
CA PRO A 17 38.11 3.65 -37.42
C PRO A 17 36.70 3.80 -36.77
N ALA A 18 36.43 3.04 -35.72
CA ALA A 18 35.17 3.15 -34.95
C ALA A 18 35.02 4.51 -34.24
N GLU A 19 36.11 5.01 -33.64
CA GLU A 19 36.16 6.32 -32.98
C GLU A 19 36.06 7.48 -33.96
N LEU A 20 36.70 7.36 -35.14
CA LEU A 20 36.60 8.37 -36.21
C LEU A 20 35.16 8.46 -36.74
N GLY A 21 34.52 7.32 -36.98
CA GLY A 21 33.11 7.28 -37.36
C GLY A 21 32.17 7.89 -36.30
N MET A 22 32.42 7.61 -35.01
CA MET A 22 31.72 8.23 -33.90
C MET A 22 31.94 9.76 -33.87
N TRP A 23 33.16 10.25 -34.06
CA TRP A 23 33.50 11.67 -34.10
C TRP A 23 32.74 12.43 -35.18
N GLN A 24 32.70 11.86 -36.40
CA GLN A 24 31.95 12.44 -37.53
C GLN A 24 30.41 12.39 -37.29
N ALA A 25 29.92 11.28 -36.76
CA ALA A 25 28.50 11.14 -36.39
C ALA A 25 28.06 12.14 -35.31
N PHE A 26 28.91 12.39 -34.32
CA PHE A 26 28.66 13.38 -33.28
C PHE A 26 28.47 14.78 -33.85
N ARG A 27 29.34 15.26 -34.73
CA ARG A 27 29.27 16.58 -35.38
C ARG A 27 28.01 16.74 -36.23
N SER A 28 27.59 15.66 -36.91
CA SER A 28 26.40 15.66 -37.79
C SER A 28 25.10 15.38 -37.02
N GLY A 29 25.18 14.97 -35.74
CA GLY A 29 24.04 14.55 -34.93
C GLY A 29 23.37 13.24 -35.38
N THR A 30 24.10 12.42 -36.19
CA THR A 30 23.60 11.12 -36.68
C THR A 30 23.94 9.97 -35.74
N THR A 31 23.33 8.83 -35.93
CA THR A 31 23.62 7.62 -35.15
C THR A 31 24.81 6.87 -35.73
N HIS A 32 25.78 6.56 -34.90
CA HIS A 32 26.87 5.64 -35.23
C HIS A 32 26.50 4.22 -34.81
N ASP A 33 26.18 3.36 -35.77
CA ASP A 33 25.69 1.99 -35.56
C ASP A 33 26.78 0.98 -35.94
N LEU A 34 27.25 0.20 -34.96
CA LEU A 34 28.26 -0.84 -35.12
C LEU A 34 27.69 -2.26 -34.93
N ARG A 35 26.38 -2.42 -34.99
CA ARG A 35 25.77 -3.75 -34.89
C ARG A 35 26.12 -4.61 -36.10
N THR A 36 26.22 -5.90 -35.87
CA THR A 36 26.36 -6.90 -36.92
C THR A 36 24.98 -7.31 -37.47
N PRO A 37 24.91 -7.89 -38.68
CA PRO A 37 23.67 -8.41 -39.25
C PRO A 37 23.04 -9.55 -38.42
N HIS A 38 23.80 -10.19 -37.54
CA HIS A 38 23.36 -11.29 -36.69
C HIS A 38 22.83 -10.74 -35.35
N PRO A 39 21.51 -10.77 -35.08
CA PRO A 39 20.92 -10.17 -33.88
C PRO A 39 21.47 -10.74 -32.58
N GLU A 40 21.76 -12.05 -32.54
CA GLU A 40 22.29 -12.74 -31.36
C GLU A 40 23.69 -12.24 -30.92
N TRP A 41 24.46 -11.70 -31.85
CA TRP A 41 25.80 -11.14 -31.57
C TRP A 41 25.74 -9.69 -31.08
N ASN A 42 24.55 -9.10 -31.11
CA ASN A 42 24.34 -7.72 -30.70
C ASN A 42 23.82 -7.59 -29.26
N ASP A 43 23.64 -8.71 -28.55
CA ASP A 43 23.23 -8.70 -27.15
C ASP A 43 24.38 -8.19 -26.25
N PRO A 44 24.25 -7.05 -25.58
CA PRO A 44 25.32 -6.51 -24.75
C PRO A 44 25.62 -7.36 -23.49
N ASP A 45 24.68 -8.14 -22.99
CA ASP A 45 24.87 -9.07 -21.87
C ASP A 45 25.15 -10.50 -22.30
N GLY A 46 25.16 -10.73 -23.63
CA GLY A 46 25.39 -12.04 -24.25
C GLY A 46 26.83 -12.53 -24.12
N PRO A 47 27.07 -13.81 -24.49
CA PRO A 47 28.36 -14.48 -24.33
C PRO A 47 29.44 -14.07 -25.36
N TYR A 48 29.02 -13.42 -26.46
CA TYR A 48 29.94 -13.10 -27.55
C TYR A 48 30.89 -11.95 -27.18
N THR A 49 32.17 -12.10 -27.50
CA THR A 49 33.14 -11.03 -27.38
C THR A 49 33.04 -10.09 -28.57
N TRP A 50 33.10 -8.78 -28.29
CA TRP A 50 33.14 -7.75 -29.33
C TRP A 50 34.55 -7.33 -29.59
N GLY A 51 34.97 -7.27 -30.85
CA GLY A 51 36.31 -6.93 -31.25
C GLY A 51 36.61 -5.41 -31.27
N PRO A 52 37.82 -5.05 -31.65
CA PRO A 52 38.26 -3.64 -31.71
C PRO A 52 37.45 -2.82 -32.71
N GLU A 53 36.85 -3.45 -33.72
CA GLU A 53 35.99 -2.80 -34.74
C GLU A 53 34.70 -2.23 -34.16
N ARG A 54 34.27 -2.73 -32.98
CA ARG A 54 33.11 -2.25 -32.24
C ARG A 54 33.48 -1.53 -30.96
N SER A 55 34.75 -1.32 -30.70
CA SER A 55 35.24 -0.78 -29.44
C SER A 55 35.58 0.70 -29.56
N VAL A 56 35.16 1.47 -28.56
CA VAL A 56 35.45 2.91 -28.44
C VAL A 56 35.95 3.18 -27.03
N ARG A 57 37.04 3.95 -26.94
CA ARG A 57 37.62 4.31 -25.65
C ARG A 57 36.75 5.33 -24.92
N ALA A 58 36.49 5.07 -23.65
CA ALA A 58 35.72 5.95 -22.79
C ALA A 58 36.23 7.40 -22.75
N ARG A 59 37.59 7.58 -22.79
CA ARG A 59 38.21 8.90 -22.84
C ARG A 59 37.82 9.73 -24.07
N VAL A 60 37.58 9.06 -25.21
CA VAL A 60 37.15 9.76 -26.45
C VAL A 60 35.69 10.19 -26.33
N ILE A 61 34.85 9.36 -25.72
CA ILE A 61 33.48 9.73 -25.41
C ILE A 61 33.44 10.92 -24.43
N ALA A 62 34.26 10.88 -23.37
CA ALA A 62 34.33 11.98 -22.40
C ALA A 62 34.76 13.29 -23.06
N LEU A 63 35.77 13.24 -23.94
CA LEU A 63 36.22 14.40 -24.69
C LEU A 63 35.09 14.98 -25.56
N LEU A 64 34.37 14.15 -26.32
CA LEU A 64 33.25 14.60 -27.14
C LEU A 64 32.15 15.27 -26.32
N LEU A 65 31.85 14.75 -25.12
CA LEU A 65 30.75 15.25 -24.28
C LEU A 65 31.11 16.51 -23.51
N LEU A 66 32.37 16.68 -23.10
CA LEU A 66 32.81 17.81 -22.25
C LEU A 66 33.44 18.94 -23.06
N ASP A 67 34.26 18.60 -24.07
CA ASP A 67 35.05 19.55 -24.89
C ASP A 67 34.96 19.20 -26.39
N GLY A 68 33.79 18.75 -26.83
CA GLY A 68 33.58 18.27 -28.19
C GLY A 68 33.77 19.35 -29.27
N PRO A 69 33.96 18.90 -30.53
CA PRO A 69 34.12 19.81 -31.66
C PRO A 69 32.82 20.59 -31.93
N PRO A 70 32.91 21.76 -32.56
CA PRO A 70 31.74 22.51 -32.96
C PRO A 70 30.85 21.71 -33.94
N ALA A 71 29.56 21.98 -33.91
CA ALA A 71 28.59 21.37 -34.82
C ALA A 71 28.90 21.74 -36.26
N LEU A 72 28.55 20.84 -37.19
CA LEU A 72 28.46 21.19 -38.60
C LEU A 72 27.37 22.25 -38.83
N PRO A 73 27.52 23.17 -39.79
CA PRO A 73 26.50 24.17 -40.10
C PRO A 73 25.13 23.56 -40.32
N GLY A 74 24.13 24.05 -39.61
CA GLY A 74 22.73 23.52 -39.67
C GLY A 74 22.53 22.17 -38.99
N ARG A 75 23.46 21.68 -38.16
CA ARG A 75 23.36 20.46 -37.39
C ARG A 75 23.47 20.72 -35.89
N VAL A 76 22.90 19.81 -35.09
CA VAL A 76 23.05 19.82 -33.62
C VAL A 76 23.91 18.63 -33.23
N PRO A 77 25.04 18.86 -32.51
CA PRO A 77 25.91 17.77 -32.09
C PRO A 77 25.16 16.87 -31.10
N ALA A 78 25.29 15.56 -31.30
CA ALA A 78 24.65 14.56 -30.45
C ALA A 78 25.46 13.28 -30.41
N LEU A 79 25.62 12.68 -29.25
CA LEU A 79 26.26 11.37 -29.13
C LEU A 79 25.17 10.28 -29.20
N LYS A 80 25.06 9.65 -30.37
CA LYS A 80 24.12 8.55 -30.61
C LYS A 80 24.89 7.31 -31.05
N LEU A 81 25.04 6.34 -30.13
CA LEU A 81 25.77 5.10 -30.39
C LEU A 81 24.84 3.90 -30.32
N ASN A 82 25.08 2.90 -31.18
CA ASN A 82 24.35 1.65 -31.20
C ASN A 82 25.28 0.46 -31.38
N GLY A 83 25.24 -0.54 -30.48
CA GLY A 83 26.04 -1.74 -30.55
C GLY A 83 27.54 -1.54 -30.34
N VAL A 84 27.92 -0.61 -29.47
CA VAL A 84 29.31 -0.21 -29.18
C VAL A 84 29.79 -0.79 -27.86
N GLN A 85 31.00 -1.30 -27.81
CA GLN A 85 31.74 -1.60 -26.59
C GLN A 85 32.51 -0.39 -26.12
N VAL A 86 32.19 0.12 -24.93
CA VAL A 86 32.92 1.20 -24.28
C VAL A 86 34.05 0.61 -23.44
N THR A 87 35.31 0.83 -23.87
CA THR A 87 36.50 0.32 -23.19
C THR A 87 37.07 1.35 -22.23
N GLY A 88 37.49 0.89 -21.05
CA GLY A 88 38.01 1.76 -19.99
C GLY A 88 36.91 2.44 -19.17
N LEU A 89 37.31 3.29 -18.24
CA LEU A 89 36.45 3.99 -17.32
C LEU A 89 35.85 5.25 -17.97
N LEU A 90 34.53 5.29 -18.12
CA LEU A 90 33.83 6.53 -18.50
C LEU A 90 33.49 7.30 -17.22
N ASP A 91 34.23 8.35 -16.99
CA ASP A 91 34.10 9.25 -15.85
C ASP A 91 33.73 10.66 -16.36
N LEU A 92 32.51 11.11 -15.99
CA LEU A 92 31.96 12.43 -16.28
C LEU A 92 31.61 13.17 -14.99
N SER A 93 32.22 12.78 -13.86
CA SER A 93 31.96 13.36 -12.54
C SER A 93 32.11 14.88 -12.54
N GLY A 94 31.08 15.58 -12.01
CA GLY A 94 31.03 17.05 -11.96
C GLY A 94 30.89 17.74 -13.32
N GLY A 95 30.87 17.01 -14.43
CA GLY A 95 30.79 17.56 -15.78
C GLY A 95 29.38 18.06 -16.14
N THR A 96 29.30 19.05 -17.03
CA THR A 96 28.04 19.49 -17.63
C THR A 96 28.00 19.05 -19.09
N VAL A 97 27.07 18.17 -19.41
CA VAL A 97 26.90 17.57 -20.75
C VAL A 97 25.69 18.20 -21.42
N VAL A 98 25.92 19.11 -22.34
CA VAL A 98 24.90 19.81 -23.13
C VAL A 98 24.40 18.98 -24.31
N PRO A 99 25.27 18.26 -25.07
CA PRO A 99 24.82 17.47 -26.20
C PRO A 99 23.84 16.39 -25.79
N TYR A 100 22.90 16.07 -26.68
CA TYR A 100 22.00 14.93 -26.51
C TYR A 100 22.81 13.61 -26.49
N VAL A 101 22.53 12.75 -25.50
CA VAL A 101 23.23 11.48 -25.30
C VAL A 101 22.26 10.32 -25.37
N GLU A 102 22.47 9.43 -26.35
CA GLU A 102 21.72 8.19 -26.49
C GLU A 102 22.65 7.03 -26.82
N LEU A 103 22.76 6.08 -25.90
CA LEU A 103 23.51 4.85 -26.08
C LEU A 103 22.55 3.68 -26.11
N ARG A 104 22.51 2.96 -27.23
CA ARG A 104 21.62 1.79 -27.43
C ARG A 104 22.45 0.52 -27.56
N ASN A 105 22.02 -0.54 -26.89
CA ASN A 105 22.63 -1.86 -27.00
C ASN A 105 24.17 -1.80 -26.84
N CYS A 106 24.65 -0.94 -25.95
CA CYS A 106 26.07 -0.77 -25.69
C CYS A 106 26.52 -1.61 -24.51
N ARG A 107 27.75 -2.11 -24.58
CA ARG A 107 28.42 -2.84 -23.49
C ARG A 107 29.48 -1.98 -22.87
N PHE A 108 29.45 -1.83 -21.55
CA PHE A 108 30.52 -1.14 -20.82
C PHE A 108 31.44 -2.16 -20.16
N GLU A 109 32.74 -1.99 -20.37
CA GLU A 109 33.77 -2.82 -19.74
C GLU A 109 33.91 -2.49 -18.24
N GLN A 110 33.85 -1.20 -17.91
CA GLN A 110 33.95 -0.70 -16.55
C GLN A 110 32.68 0.05 -16.12
N GLN A 111 32.62 0.44 -14.87
CA GLN A 111 31.50 1.19 -14.32
C GLN A 111 31.37 2.57 -14.99
N LEU A 112 30.15 3.08 -15.04
CA LEU A 112 29.86 4.43 -15.52
C LEU A 112 29.78 5.38 -14.31
N LEU A 113 30.65 6.42 -14.30
CA LEU A 113 30.71 7.41 -13.23
C LEU A 113 30.11 8.74 -13.66
N LEU A 114 29.02 9.13 -13.03
CA LEU A 114 28.27 10.36 -13.28
C LEU A 114 27.94 11.12 -11.96
N PRO A 115 28.72 10.99 -10.86
CA PRO A 115 28.38 11.73 -9.66
C PRO A 115 28.45 13.24 -9.91
N GLU A 116 27.45 13.97 -9.42
CA GLU A 116 27.37 15.44 -9.51
C GLU A 116 27.33 16.00 -10.94
N SER A 117 27.19 15.15 -11.96
CA SER A 117 27.12 15.59 -13.36
C SER A 117 25.74 16.15 -13.72
N ARG A 118 25.71 16.97 -14.77
CA ARG A 118 24.51 17.60 -15.29
C ARG A 118 24.31 17.21 -16.75
N PHE A 119 23.08 16.80 -17.08
CA PHE A 119 22.69 16.44 -18.44
C PHE A 119 21.38 17.15 -18.81
N THR A 120 21.21 17.46 -20.09
CA THR A 120 19.88 17.80 -20.60
C THR A 120 19.00 16.55 -20.61
N THR A 121 19.47 15.45 -21.23
CA THR A 121 18.80 14.15 -21.23
C THR A 121 19.85 13.06 -21.36
N LEU A 122 19.71 11.96 -20.61
CA LEU A 122 20.58 10.80 -20.70
C LEU A 122 19.75 9.55 -21.01
N ARG A 123 20.05 8.91 -22.14
CA ARG A 123 19.38 7.69 -22.58
C ARG A 123 20.37 6.53 -22.75
N LEU A 124 20.21 5.53 -21.89
CA LEU A 124 20.89 4.24 -21.99
C LEU A 124 19.81 3.18 -22.23
N VAL A 125 19.71 2.64 -23.43
CA VAL A 125 18.63 1.72 -23.82
C VAL A 125 19.21 0.35 -24.14
N GLY A 126 18.81 -0.69 -23.38
CA GLY A 126 19.30 -2.05 -23.59
C GLY A 126 20.82 -2.19 -23.40
N CYS A 127 21.43 -1.39 -22.54
CA CYS A 127 22.86 -1.42 -22.31
C CYS A 127 23.23 -2.38 -21.18
N ALA A 128 24.43 -2.99 -21.27
CA ALA A 128 25.02 -3.79 -20.19
C ALA A 128 26.12 -3.00 -19.47
N LEU A 129 25.94 -2.78 -18.16
CA LEU A 129 26.86 -2.02 -17.32
C LEU A 129 27.29 -2.84 -16.10
N PRO A 130 28.56 -2.82 -15.71
CA PRO A 130 28.96 -3.38 -14.43
C PRO A 130 28.30 -2.66 -13.25
N ARG A 131 28.25 -1.32 -13.25
CA ARG A 131 27.67 -0.46 -12.24
C ARG A 131 27.36 0.92 -12.82
N LEU A 132 26.28 1.55 -12.35
CA LEU A 132 26.00 2.97 -12.57
C LEU A 132 26.15 3.73 -11.25
N GLU A 133 27.10 4.66 -11.20
CA GLU A 133 27.33 5.55 -10.07
C GLU A 133 26.92 6.97 -10.48
N ALA A 134 25.77 7.44 -10.01
CA ALA A 134 25.14 8.69 -10.42
C ALA A 134 24.56 9.44 -9.19
N ALA A 135 25.31 9.41 -8.08
CA ALA A 135 24.91 10.18 -6.90
C ALA A 135 24.90 11.68 -7.21
N ARG A 136 23.84 12.38 -6.82
CA ARG A 136 23.62 13.81 -7.08
C ARG A 136 23.67 14.21 -8.56
N LEU A 137 23.44 13.24 -9.47
CA LEU A 137 23.18 13.52 -10.89
C LEU A 137 22.01 14.46 -11.04
N SER A 138 22.07 15.40 -11.98
CA SER A 138 20.94 16.25 -12.36
C SER A 138 20.66 16.12 -13.85
N THR A 139 19.42 15.83 -14.23
CA THR A 139 18.95 15.92 -15.61
C THR A 139 17.83 16.95 -15.71
N GLU A 140 17.84 17.76 -16.77
CA GLU A 140 16.72 18.71 -17.06
C GLU A 140 15.50 17.96 -17.56
N GLY A 141 15.69 16.98 -18.44
CA GLY A 141 14.70 16.06 -18.95
C GLY A 141 14.80 14.69 -18.30
N ASP A 142 14.58 13.66 -19.12
CA ASP A 142 14.48 12.27 -18.69
C ASP A 142 15.83 11.63 -18.37
N LEU A 143 15.77 10.65 -17.47
CA LEU A 143 16.80 9.63 -17.32
C LEU A 143 16.23 8.27 -17.78
N HIS A 144 16.67 7.80 -18.95
CA HIS A 144 16.20 6.57 -19.58
C HIS A 144 17.18 5.43 -19.38
N LEU A 145 16.75 4.36 -18.72
CA LEU A 145 17.52 3.13 -18.48
C LEU A 145 16.71 1.86 -18.83
N PRO A 146 15.80 1.87 -19.84
CA PRO A 146 14.96 0.70 -20.12
C PRO A 146 15.80 -0.45 -20.66
N ARG A 147 15.44 -1.67 -20.28
CA ARG A 147 16.08 -2.93 -20.70
C ARG A 147 17.58 -2.99 -20.42
N CYS A 148 18.11 -2.13 -19.55
CA CYS A 148 19.49 -2.20 -19.13
C CYS A 148 19.76 -3.37 -18.20
N VAL A 149 20.92 -4.00 -18.32
CA VAL A 149 21.42 -5.00 -17.39
C VAL A 149 22.56 -4.41 -16.56
N VAL A 150 22.32 -4.24 -15.25
CA VAL A 150 23.30 -3.67 -14.32
C VAL A 150 23.70 -4.70 -13.29
N ARG A 151 24.99 -5.10 -13.31
CA ARG A 151 25.46 -6.28 -12.56
C ARG A 151 25.80 -6.01 -11.10
N ARG A 152 26.10 -4.75 -10.72
CA ARG A 152 26.53 -4.36 -9.35
C ARG A 152 25.86 -3.09 -8.85
N GLY A 153 24.59 -2.93 -9.21
CA GLY A 153 23.70 -1.89 -8.70
C GLY A 153 23.80 -0.53 -9.38
N ILE A 154 22.73 0.22 -9.15
CA ILE A 154 22.54 1.62 -9.57
C ILE A 154 22.54 2.50 -8.32
N ARG A 155 23.30 3.58 -8.31
CA ARG A 155 23.26 4.59 -7.26
C ARG A 155 22.78 5.92 -7.81
N LEU A 156 21.64 6.39 -7.28
CA LEU A 156 20.96 7.66 -7.61
C LEU A 156 20.69 8.47 -6.33
N THR A 157 21.52 8.30 -5.31
CA THR A 157 21.34 9.02 -4.03
C THR A 157 21.35 10.53 -4.29
N ASP A 158 20.32 11.23 -3.80
CA ASP A 158 20.12 12.69 -3.95
C ASP A 158 20.12 13.17 -5.42
N ALA A 159 19.89 12.29 -6.38
CA ALA A 159 19.79 12.67 -7.79
C ALA A 159 18.50 13.45 -8.07
N ARG A 160 18.52 14.27 -9.12
CA ARG A 160 17.38 15.06 -9.58
C ARG A 160 17.12 14.78 -11.06
N VAL A 161 15.94 14.27 -11.36
CA VAL A 161 15.47 14.01 -12.73
C VAL A 161 14.32 14.99 -13.01
N GLY A 162 14.48 15.84 -14.02
CA GLY A 162 13.55 16.93 -14.29
C GLY A 162 12.17 16.46 -14.75
N THR A 163 12.10 15.37 -15.51
CA THR A 163 10.86 14.74 -15.97
C THR A 163 10.77 13.29 -15.50
N ASP A 164 11.02 12.30 -16.36
CA ASP A 164 10.78 10.89 -16.08
C ASP A 164 12.06 10.10 -15.79
N LEU A 165 11.98 9.21 -14.81
CA LEU A 165 12.95 8.14 -14.60
C LEU A 165 12.37 6.81 -15.10
N LEU A 166 12.93 6.27 -16.18
CA LEU A 166 12.45 5.07 -16.84
C LEU A 166 13.44 3.90 -16.67
N LEU A 167 12.98 2.84 -15.99
CA LEU A 167 13.72 1.61 -15.70
C LEU A 167 12.97 0.37 -16.23
N ASN A 168 12.04 0.56 -17.18
CA ASN A 168 11.18 -0.50 -17.67
C ASN A 168 12.00 -1.69 -18.22
N GLN A 169 11.64 -2.91 -17.79
CA GLN A 169 12.31 -4.16 -18.16
C GLN A 169 13.81 -4.23 -17.80
N ALA A 170 14.31 -3.30 -16.97
CA ALA A 170 15.70 -3.34 -16.52
C ALA A 170 15.94 -4.54 -15.59
N VAL A 171 17.15 -5.10 -15.67
CA VAL A 171 17.61 -6.16 -14.77
C VAL A 171 18.74 -5.61 -13.92
N VAL A 172 18.51 -5.44 -12.62
CA VAL A 172 19.49 -4.85 -11.72
C VAL A 172 19.84 -5.84 -10.62
N ARG A 173 21.13 -6.18 -10.53
CA ARG A 173 21.66 -7.07 -9.48
C ARG A 173 22.25 -6.26 -8.34
N ARG A 174 22.25 -6.85 -7.16
CA ARG A 174 22.76 -6.22 -5.93
C ARG A 174 24.26 -5.94 -5.96
N ASP A 175 24.65 -4.91 -5.28
CA ASP A 175 26.04 -4.64 -4.93
C ASP A 175 26.53 -5.51 -3.76
N ARG A 176 27.77 -5.27 -3.28
CA ARG A 176 28.34 -5.99 -2.13
C ARG A 176 27.58 -5.76 -0.81
N ARG A 177 26.77 -4.69 -0.72
CA ARG A 177 25.97 -4.34 0.46
C ARG A 177 24.57 -4.92 0.40
N GLY A 178 24.21 -5.61 -0.68
CA GLY A 178 22.88 -6.18 -0.88
C GLY A 178 21.86 -5.23 -1.50
N VAL A 179 22.27 -4.03 -1.92
CA VAL A 179 21.42 -3.01 -2.53
C VAL A 179 21.51 -3.10 -4.05
N CYS A 180 20.38 -3.20 -4.74
CA CYS A 180 20.33 -3.17 -6.20
C CYS A 180 20.15 -1.75 -6.74
N ILE A 181 19.25 -0.96 -6.14
CA ILE A 181 19.04 0.44 -6.51
C ILE A 181 19.05 1.29 -5.23
N ALA A 182 20.03 2.18 -5.10
CA ALA A 182 20.13 3.14 -4.01
C ALA A 182 19.69 4.52 -4.53
N ALA A 183 18.45 4.90 -4.24
CA ALA A 183 17.83 6.14 -4.70
C ALA A 183 17.23 6.94 -3.52
N ASP A 184 17.95 6.96 -2.41
CA ASP A 184 17.57 7.73 -1.23
C ASP A 184 17.65 9.22 -1.56
N GLY A 185 16.64 10.01 -1.17
CA GLY A 185 16.59 11.45 -1.46
C GLY A 185 16.36 11.80 -2.95
N LEU A 186 16.12 10.81 -3.81
CA LEU A 186 15.84 11.03 -5.24
C LEU A 186 14.64 11.95 -5.42
N THR A 187 14.76 12.90 -6.37
CA THR A 187 13.63 13.72 -6.81
C THR A 187 13.38 13.49 -8.30
N VAL A 188 12.16 13.13 -8.66
CA VAL A 188 11.69 12.94 -10.04
C VAL A 188 10.54 13.91 -10.28
N GLY A 189 10.64 14.72 -11.34
CA GLY A 189 9.67 15.77 -11.64
C GLY A 189 8.30 15.25 -12.07
N GLN A 190 8.26 14.09 -12.74
CA GLN A 190 7.03 13.43 -13.17
C GLN A 190 7.00 11.96 -12.73
N ASP A 191 7.11 11.00 -13.64
CA ASP A 191 6.92 9.59 -13.35
C ASP A 191 8.23 8.84 -13.06
N LEU A 192 8.20 7.95 -12.08
CA LEU A 192 9.17 6.86 -11.94
C LEU A 192 8.52 5.57 -12.44
N GLN A 193 9.02 5.04 -13.54
CA GLN A 193 8.53 3.81 -14.13
C GLN A 193 9.60 2.73 -14.13
N ALA A 194 9.29 1.59 -13.53
CA ALA A 194 10.14 0.39 -13.55
C ALA A 194 9.29 -0.85 -13.88
N GLU A 195 8.41 -0.72 -14.87
CA GLU A 195 7.48 -1.78 -15.25
C GLU A 195 8.24 -2.99 -15.80
N LEU A 196 7.80 -4.20 -15.37
CA LEU A 196 8.41 -5.47 -15.77
C LEU A 196 9.90 -5.59 -15.43
N ALA A 197 10.43 -4.71 -14.59
CA ALA A 197 11.83 -4.76 -14.15
C ALA A 197 12.08 -5.97 -13.22
N ARG A 198 13.36 -6.35 -13.10
CA ARG A 198 13.82 -7.41 -12.19
C ARG A 198 14.95 -6.87 -11.33
N ALA A 199 14.68 -6.67 -10.06
CA ALA A 199 15.63 -6.14 -9.10
C ALA A 199 16.01 -7.21 -8.07
N TYR A 200 17.26 -7.62 -8.09
CA TYR A 200 17.80 -8.65 -7.19
C TYR A 200 18.63 -7.99 -6.09
N GLY A 201 17.98 -7.68 -4.97
CA GLY A 201 18.52 -6.94 -3.84
C GLY A 201 17.51 -5.93 -3.30
N GLU A 202 17.96 -5.05 -2.39
CA GLU A 202 17.12 -3.98 -1.84
C GLU A 202 16.98 -2.83 -2.85
N LEU A 203 15.72 -2.45 -3.17
CA LEU A 203 15.38 -1.17 -3.79
C LEU A 203 15.14 -0.16 -2.66
N SER A 204 16.01 0.86 -2.55
CA SER A 204 15.91 1.92 -1.54
C SER A 204 15.48 3.24 -2.17
N LEU A 205 14.35 3.79 -1.66
CA LEU A 205 13.72 5.05 -2.06
C LEU A 205 13.42 5.91 -0.83
N ARG A 206 14.27 5.89 0.18
CA ARG A 206 14.04 6.63 1.45
C ARG A 206 13.98 8.12 1.19
N GLY A 207 12.90 8.76 1.62
CA GLY A 207 12.71 10.21 1.44
C GLY A 207 12.63 10.66 -0.01
N ALA A 208 12.43 9.75 -0.96
CA ALA A 208 12.30 10.09 -2.37
C ALA A 208 11.00 10.87 -2.63
N LYS A 209 11.02 11.74 -3.64
CA LYS A 209 9.89 12.57 -4.06
C LYS A 209 9.62 12.36 -5.54
N ILE A 210 8.37 12.01 -5.87
CA ILE A 210 7.93 11.73 -7.24
C ILE A 210 6.75 12.65 -7.55
N GLY A 211 6.89 13.49 -8.56
CA GLY A 211 5.96 14.56 -8.90
C GLY A 211 4.66 14.08 -9.60
N ALA A 212 4.63 12.84 -10.07
CA ALA A 212 3.41 12.22 -10.58
C ALA A 212 3.25 10.82 -9.99
N SER A 213 3.49 9.74 -10.74
CA SER A 213 3.21 8.38 -10.28
C SER A 213 4.48 7.52 -10.14
N LEU A 214 4.43 6.55 -9.24
CA LEU A 214 5.40 5.47 -9.14
C LEU A 214 4.79 4.19 -9.72
N SER A 215 5.29 3.72 -10.85
CA SER A 215 4.84 2.48 -11.48
C SER A 215 5.87 1.36 -11.33
N LEU A 216 5.53 0.34 -10.53
CA LEU A 216 6.27 -0.92 -10.40
C LEU A 216 5.43 -2.10 -10.95
N ARG A 217 4.60 -1.85 -11.95
CA ARG A 217 3.71 -2.87 -12.52
C ARG A 217 4.51 -4.05 -13.07
N GLY A 218 4.12 -5.26 -12.70
CA GLY A 218 4.79 -6.48 -13.14
C GLY A 218 6.24 -6.62 -12.71
N THR A 219 6.76 -5.75 -11.83
CA THR A 219 8.13 -5.77 -11.35
C THR A 219 8.36 -6.91 -10.36
N THR A 220 9.51 -7.54 -10.43
CA THR A 220 9.97 -8.51 -9.43
C THR A 220 11.08 -7.88 -8.60
N LEU A 221 10.82 -7.70 -7.31
CA LEU A 221 11.80 -7.33 -6.30
C LEU A 221 12.15 -8.59 -5.50
N SER A 222 13.38 -9.05 -5.55
CA SER A 222 13.80 -10.30 -4.88
C SER A 222 14.99 -10.05 -3.96
N ASN A 223 14.75 -10.13 -2.65
CA ASN A 223 15.78 -10.09 -1.62
C ASN A 223 15.41 -11.03 -0.45
N PRO A 224 15.21 -12.33 -0.72
CA PRO A 224 14.65 -13.28 0.25
C PRO A 224 15.53 -13.45 1.50
N PHE A 225 16.84 -13.31 1.37
CA PHE A 225 17.80 -13.40 2.48
C PHE A 225 18.08 -12.06 3.16
N GLY A 226 17.63 -10.97 2.57
CA GLY A 226 17.73 -9.64 3.15
C GLY A 226 16.54 -9.31 4.03
N ARG A 227 16.68 -8.24 4.80
CA ARG A 227 15.58 -7.77 5.64
C ARG A 227 14.42 -7.20 4.83
N ARG A 228 14.72 -6.55 3.69
CA ARG A 228 13.75 -5.86 2.83
C ARG A 228 14.11 -5.98 1.36
N ALA A 229 13.10 -6.14 0.52
CA ALA A 229 13.23 -6.02 -0.92
C ALA A 229 12.84 -4.60 -1.38
N LEU A 230 11.87 -3.95 -0.72
CA LEU A 230 11.52 -2.54 -0.92
C LEU A 230 11.67 -1.76 0.38
N ASN A 231 12.45 -0.68 0.37
CA ASN A 231 12.69 0.18 1.53
C ASN A 231 12.48 1.65 1.16
N ALA A 232 11.28 2.16 1.38
CA ALA A 232 10.85 3.48 0.96
C ALA A 232 10.11 4.27 2.07
N PRO A 233 10.70 4.40 3.29
CA PRO A 233 10.08 5.25 4.31
C PRO A 233 10.12 6.72 3.88
N GLN A 234 9.10 7.49 4.26
CA GLN A 234 8.95 8.90 3.91
C GLN A 234 8.90 9.17 2.40
N LEU A 235 8.51 8.17 1.60
CA LEU A 235 8.27 8.33 0.17
C LEU A 235 7.07 9.25 -0.05
N THR A 236 7.23 10.26 -0.91
CA THR A 236 6.13 11.14 -1.35
C THR A 236 5.89 10.93 -2.83
N VAL A 237 4.66 10.62 -3.20
CA VAL A 237 4.19 10.47 -4.58
C VAL A 237 2.94 11.32 -4.74
N GLU A 238 2.97 12.30 -5.65
CA GLU A 238 1.86 13.26 -5.80
C GLU A 238 0.57 12.61 -6.32
N ARG A 239 0.67 11.45 -6.98
CA ARG A 239 -0.48 10.70 -7.48
C ARG A 239 -0.48 9.26 -6.94
N THR A 240 -0.36 8.28 -7.81
CA THR A 240 -0.58 6.87 -7.47
C THR A 240 0.71 6.06 -7.43
N VAL A 241 0.79 5.16 -6.46
CA VAL A 241 1.79 4.08 -6.40
C VAL A 241 1.14 2.78 -6.93
N TYR A 242 1.64 2.28 -8.07
CA TYR A 242 1.15 1.06 -8.71
C TYR A 242 2.05 -0.13 -8.40
N LEU A 243 1.57 -1.04 -7.58
CA LEU A 243 2.18 -2.36 -7.29
C LEU A 243 1.26 -3.46 -7.86
N THR A 244 0.99 -3.38 -9.16
CA THR A 244 -0.06 -4.14 -9.84
C THR A 244 0.51 -5.01 -10.97
N PRO A 245 -0.28 -5.90 -11.61
CA PRO A 245 0.16 -6.63 -12.79
C PRO A 245 0.44 -5.71 -13.98
N ALA A 246 1.34 -6.16 -14.87
CA ALA A 246 1.56 -5.61 -16.20
C ALA A 246 1.47 -6.71 -17.27
N ALA A 247 1.08 -6.33 -18.48
CA ALA A 247 1.13 -7.22 -19.63
C ALA A 247 2.58 -7.35 -20.11
N GLU A 248 3.11 -8.57 -20.11
CA GLU A 248 4.39 -8.89 -20.76
C GLU A 248 4.10 -9.18 -22.22
N GLU A 249 4.60 -8.35 -23.14
CA GLU A 249 4.51 -8.63 -24.58
C GLU A 249 5.25 -9.94 -24.84
N GLY A 250 4.50 -10.95 -25.31
CA GLY A 250 5.11 -12.18 -25.78
C GLY A 250 6.05 -11.91 -26.97
N PRO A 251 6.95 -12.85 -27.32
CA PRO A 251 7.78 -12.69 -28.50
C PRO A 251 6.88 -12.42 -29.70
N VAL A 252 7.07 -11.27 -30.34
CA VAL A 252 6.37 -10.93 -31.59
C VAL A 252 6.71 -12.03 -32.57
N VAL A 253 5.72 -12.88 -32.90
CA VAL A 253 5.86 -13.83 -34.01
C VAL A 253 6.01 -12.96 -35.27
N ALA A 254 7.23 -12.95 -35.79
CA ALA A 254 7.55 -12.21 -37.00
C ALA A 254 6.58 -12.65 -38.13
N GLY A 255 5.69 -11.77 -38.55
CA GLY A 255 4.75 -12.02 -39.63
C GLY A 255 3.33 -11.47 -39.47
N ALA A 256 2.91 -11.01 -38.34
CA ALA A 256 1.61 -10.39 -38.17
C ALA A 256 1.73 -8.85 -38.18
N THR A 257 1.51 -8.26 -39.37
CA THR A 257 1.27 -6.82 -39.50
C THR A 257 -0.13 -6.52 -38.94
N PRO A 258 -0.30 -5.71 -37.90
CA PRO A 258 -1.63 -5.32 -37.46
C PRO A 258 -2.27 -4.46 -38.53
N PRO A 259 -3.54 -4.68 -38.87
CA PRO A 259 -4.27 -3.80 -39.79
C PRO A 259 -4.39 -2.42 -39.15
N TYR A 260 -4.15 -1.39 -39.94
CA TYR A 260 -4.25 0.01 -39.60
C TYR A 260 -5.57 0.33 -38.87
N GLY A 261 -5.50 0.95 -37.71
CA GLY A 261 -6.55 1.84 -37.23
C GLY A 261 -7.37 1.45 -36.03
N ILE A 262 -6.96 0.48 -35.16
CA ILE A 262 -7.63 0.28 -33.88
C ILE A 262 -6.55 0.10 -32.80
N SER A 263 -6.42 1.09 -31.92
CA SER A 263 -5.73 0.88 -30.63
C SER A 263 -6.60 -0.05 -29.79
N PRO A 264 -6.18 -1.29 -29.49
CA PRO A 264 -6.96 -2.14 -28.61
C PRO A 264 -6.83 -1.61 -27.17
N THR A 265 -7.90 -1.06 -26.64
CA THR A 265 -8.08 -0.80 -25.20
C THR A 265 -8.39 -2.10 -24.43
N GLY A 266 -7.67 -3.18 -24.75
CA GLY A 266 -7.73 -4.45 -24.05
C GLY A 266 -6.39 -5.17 -24.19
N PRO A 267 -6.02 -6.07 -23.25
CA PRO A 267 -4.79 -6.82 -23.36
C PRO A 267 -4.79 -7.58 -24.67
N ALA A 268 -3.72 -7.42 -25.47
CA ALA A 268 -3.54 -8.14 -26.72
C ALA A 268 -3.73 -9.65 -26.46
N TYR A 269 -4.51 -10.31 -27.29
CA TYR A 269 -4.78 -11.75 -27.20
C TYR A 269 -3.44 -12.50 -27.15
N GLY A 270 -3.11 -13.12 -25.99
CA GLY A 270 -1.84 -13.84 -25.76
C GLY A 270 -0.82 -13.14 -24.86
N ALA A 271 -1.05 -11.89 -24.43
CA ALA A 271 -0.15 -11.23 -23.46
C ALA A 271 -0.20 -11.94 -22.09
N ARG A 272 0.93 -12.40 -21.61
CA ARG A 272 1.06 -12.94 -20.26
C ARG A 272 1.01 -11.79 -19.26
N LEU A 273 0.06 -11.81 -18.33
CA LEU A 273 0.07 -10.90 -17.19
C LEU A 273 1.14 -11.36 -16.20
N ARG A 274 2.08 -10.47 -15.89
CA ARG A 274 3.06 -10.66 -14.83
C ARG A 274 2.67 -9.80 -13.63
N ASN A 275 2.48 -10.44 -12.49
CA ASN A 275 2.15 -9.73 -11.25
C ASN A 275 3.36 -8.97 -10.72
N PHE A 276 3.12 -7.86 -10.04
CA PHE A 276 4.12 -7.32 -9.12
C PHE A 276 4.43 -8.39 -8.06
N SER A 277 5.70 -8.69 -7.86
CA SER A 277 6.18 -9.66 -6.87
C SER A 277 7.25 -9.04 -5.98
N CYS A 278 7.06 -9.13 -4.67
CA CYS A 278 8.02 -8.68 -3.67
C CYS A 278 8.40 -9.87 -2.78
N GLU A 279 9.62 -10.39 -2.97
CA GLU A 279 10.21 -11.46 -2.18
C GLU A 279 11.16 -10.87 -1.14
N GLY A 280 10.68 -10.71 0.08
CA GLY A 280 11.34 -9.99 1.17
C GLY A 280 10.45 -8.93 1.78
N GLY A 281 10.87 -8.31 2.90
CA GLY A 281 10.10 -7.26 3.55
C GLY A 281 9.88 -6.04 2.67
N MET A 282 8.75 -5.35 2.88
CA MET A 282 8.41 -4.09 2.24
C MET A 282 8.17 -3.02 3.30
N ARG A 283 8.73 -1.82 3.12
CA ARG A 283 8.56 -0.70 4.05
C ARG A 283 8.21 0.58 3.30
N LEU A 284 7.04 1.13 3.62
CA LEU A 284 6.51 2.40 3.11
C LEU A 284 6.12 3.34 4.26
N ASP A 285 6.73 3.19 5.43
CA ASP A 285 6.37 3.96 6.63
C ASP A 285 6.43 5.46 6.37
N ASP A 286 5.49 6.22 6.96
CA ASP A 286 5.38 7.67 6.80
C ASP A 286 5.21 8.12 5.32
N GLY A 287 4.80 7.20 4.44
CA GLY A 287 4.55 7.47 3.03
C GLY A 287 3.33 8.36 2.82
N ARG A 288 3.40 9.26 1.83
CA ARG A 288 2.31 10.13 1.41
C ARG A 288 2.03 9.92 -0.07
N PHE A 289 0.79 9.55 -0.38
CA PHE A 289 0.36 9.26 -1.73
C PHE A 289 -0.89 10.09 -2.03
N GLY A 290 -0.86 10.89 -3.10
CA GLY A 290 -1.89 11.89 -3.38
C GLY A 290 -3.22 11.30 -3.84
N ASP A 291 -3.18 10.20 -4.61
CA ASP A 291 -4.39 9.53 -5.09
C ASP A 291 -4.57 8.15 -4.44
N ALA A 292 -3.66 7.20 -4.71
CA ALA A 292 -3.82 5.83 -4.23
C ALA A 292 -2.50 5.09 -4.01
N LEU A 293 -2.55 4.11 -3.10
CA LEU A 293 -1.60 3.00 -3.02
C LEU A 293 -2.33 1.72 -3.50
N ASP A 294 -1.97 1.25 -4.67
CA ASP A 294 -2.63 0.11 -5.32
C ASP A 294 -1.76 -1.15 -5.30
N LEU A 295 -2.20 -2.16 -4.51
CA LEU A 295 -1.60 -3.48 -4.42
C LEU A 295 -2.50 -4.55 -5.09
N SER A 296 -3.33 -4.18 -6.07
CA SER A 296 -4.19 -5.13 -6.75
C SER A 296 -3.36 -6.18 -7.50
N GLY A 297 -3.61 -7.46 -7.21
CA GLY A 297 -2.87 -8.57 -7.80
C GLY A 297 -1.40 -8.70 -7.36
N ALA A 298 -0.95 -7.91 -6.38
CA ALA A 298 0.41 -8.02 -5.84
C ALA A 298 0.65 -9.37 -5.18
N ARG A 299 1.85 -9.93 -5.39
CA ARG A 299 2.34 -11.13 -4.73
C ARG A 299 3.41 -10.76 -3.69
N LEU A 300 3.09 -10.92 -2.43
CA LEU A 300 3.98 -10.60 -1.31
C LEU A 300 4.48 -11.91 -0.68
N VAL A 301 5.74 -12.22 -0.89
CA VAL A 301 6.40 -13.43 -0.38
C VAL A 301 7.29 -13.03 0.78
N LEU A 302 6.83 -13.30 1.99
CA LEU A 302 7.53 -12.94 3.23
C LEU A 302 8.06 -14.19 3.91
N SER A 303 9.21 -14.08 4.53
CA SER A 303 9.74 -15.07 5.47
C SER A 303 9.35 -14.70 6.91
N ASP A 304 9.54 -15.62 7.83
CA ASP A 304 9.32 -15.36 9.25
C ASP A 304 10.17 -14.18 9.73
N GLY A 305 9.52 -13.26 10.45
CA GLY A 305 10.14 -12.02 10.92
C GLY A 305 10.20 -10.88 9.91
N GLN A 306 9.85 -11.11 8.64
CA GLN A 306 9.67 -10.03 7.67
C GLN A 306 8.25 -9.44 7.76
N GLU A 307 8.10 -8.20 7.29
CA GLU A 307 6.82 -7.50 7.34
C GLU A 307 6.60 -6.62 6.10
N VAL A 308 5.33 -6.42 5.77
CA VAL A 308 4.86 -5.32 4.94
C VAL A 308 4.46 -4.19 5.89
N SER A 309 5.31 -3.18 5.98
CA SER A 309 5.14 -2.06 6.90
C SER A 309 4.58 -0.84 6.16
N LEU A 310 3.37 -0.48 6.51
CA LEU A 310 2.60 0.67 6.02
C LEU A 310 2.26 1.61 7.20
N ARG A 311 3.19 1.74 8.16
CA ARG A 311 2.95 2.56 9.36
C ARG A 311 2.82 4.02 8.99
N ARG A 312 1.79 4.67 9.51
CA ARG A 312 1.53 6.12 9.36
C ARG A 312 1.48 6.58 7.90
N ILE A 313 1.09 5.69 6.96
CA ILE A 313 0.82 6.11 5.58
C ILE A 313 -0.37 7.06 5.53
N GLN A 314 -0.38 7.94 4.54
CA GLN A 314 -1.48 8.83 4.23
C GLN A 314 -1.80 8.73 2.74
N THR A 315 -3.02 8.32 2.43
CA THR A 315 -3.50 8.20 1.05
C THR A 315 -5.03 8.30 1.00
N PRO A 316 -5.62 8.92 -0.02
CA PRO A 316 -7.06 8.86 -0.23
C PRO A 316 -7.56 7.44 -0.42
N GLU A 317 -6.83 6.60 -1.14
CA GLU A 317 -7.28 5.23 -1.40
C GLU A 317 -6.16 4.21 -1.16
N LEU A 318 -6.49 3.15 -0.41
CA LEU A 318 -5.66 1.96 -0.27
C LEU A 318 -6.40 0.77 -0.89
N ARG A 319 -5.85 0.22 -1.98
CA ARG A 319 -6.35 -1.01 -2.61
C ARG A 319 -5.52 -2.20 -2.16
N PHE A 320 -6.04 -2.99 -1.24
CA PHE A 320 -5.38 -4.19 -0.73
C PHE A 320 -6.06 -5.46 -1.29
N LEU A 321 -5.80 -5.72 -2.58
CA LEU A 321 -6.41 -6.81 -3.37
C LEU A 321 -5.36 -7.83 -3.87
N GLY A 322 -4.21 -7.89 -3.22
CA GLY A 322 -3.13 -8.82 -3.53
C GLY A 322 -3.38 -10.25 -3.08
N GLN A 323 -2.40 -11.10 -3.32
CA GLN A 323 -2.38 -12.44 -2.76
C GLN A 323 -2.07 -12.37 -1.25
N ARG A 324 -2.72 -13.23 -0.46
CA ARG A 324 -2.46 -13.33 0.99
C ARG A 324 -1.01 -13.69 1.24
N PRO A 325 -0.28 -12.94 2.07
CA PRO A 325 1.03 -13.39 2.54
C PRO A 325 0.85 -14.64 3.43
N GLU A 326 1.61 -15.70 3.14
CA GLU A 326 1.55 -16.95 3.93
C GLU A 326 2.29 -16.81 5.26
N HIS A 327 3.37 -16.05 5.27
CA HIS A 327 4.23 -15.78 6.42
C HIS A 327 4.39 -14.26 6.63
N GLY A 328 5.00 -13.89 7.74
CA GLY A 328 5.27 -12.49 8.07
C GLY A 328 4.04 -11.73 8.54
N ARG A 329 4.12 -10.39 8.52
CA ARG A 329 3.06 -9.53 9.04
C ARG A 329 2.77 -8.36 8.10
N VAL A 330 1.51 -7.90 8.12
CA VAL A 330 1.07 -6.63 7.51
C VAL A 330 0.78 -5.64 8.63
N VAL A 331 1.44 -4.49 8.61
CA VAL A 331 1.38 -3.49 9.68
C VAL A 331 0.89 -2.18 9.14
N LEU A 332 -0.29 -1.75 9.58
CA LEU A 332 -0.99 -0.52 9.17
C LEU A 332 -1.00 0.55 10.27
N SER A 333 -0.30 0.33 11.38
CA SER A 333 -0.39 1.15 12.58
C SER A 333 -0.27 2.65 12.31
N GLY A 334 -1.26 3.42 12.79
CA GLY A 334 -1.32 4.88 12.66
C GLY A 334 -1.55 5.38 11.23
N GLY A 335 -1.81 4.50 10.26
CA GLY A 335 -2.13 4.86 8.88
C GLY A 335 -3.51 5.52 8.78
N ARG A 336 -3.67 6.41 7.81
CA ARG A 336 -4.92 7.13 7.54
C ARG A 336 -5.26 7.01 6.05
N VAL A 337 -6.41 6.43 5.77
CA VAL A 337 -6.94 6.31 4.41
C VAL A 337 -8.39 6.81 4.38
N VAL A 338 -8.85 7.34 3.26
CA VAL A 338 -10.27 7.67 3.10
C VAL A 338 -11.01 6.41 2.68
N ASN A 339 -10.61 5.81 1.57
CA ASN A 339 -11.25 4.61 1.03
C ASN A 339 -10.33 3.39 1.22
N LEU A 340 -10.83 2.37 1.91
CA LEU A 340 -10.18 1.07 1.99
C LEU A 340 -10.90 0.09 1.05
N VAL A 341 -10.25 -0.21 -0.08
CA VAL A 341 -10.73 -1.21 -1.04
C VAL A 341 -10.03 -2.53 -0.74
N ASP A 342 -10.77 -3.53 -0.29
CA ASP A 342 -10.15 -4.76 0.18
C ASP A 342 -10.98 -6.02 -0.13
N ARG A 343 -10.35 -7.16 0.10
CA ARG A 343 -10.95 -8.49 -0.04
C ARG A 343 -10.49 -9.38 1.11
N TRP A 344 -11.42 -10.22 1.63
CA TRP A 344 -11.10 -11.13 2.73
C TRP A 344 -9.85 -11.98 2.47
N GLU A 345 -9.75 -12.53 1.26
CA GLU A 345 -8.69 -13.44 0.87
C GLU A 345 -7.31 -12.79 0.80
N SER A 346 -7.23 -11.46 0.81
CA SER A 346 -5.96 -10.73 0.74
C SER A 346 -5.31 -10.51 2.11
N TRP A 347 -6.10 -10.57 3.19
CA TRP A 347 -5.61 -10.30 4.53
C TRP A 347 -4.92 -11.52 5.16
N PRO A 348 -3.81 -11.32 5.90
CA PRO A 348 -3.14 -12.41 6.60
C PRO A 348 -4.04 -13.00 7.69
N GLY A 349 -3.71 -14.22 8.14
CA GLY A 349 -4.39 -14.89 9.23
C GLY A 349 -4.12 -14.26 10.61
N PRO A 350 -4.62 -14.91 11.68
CA PRO A 350 -4.42 -14.42 13.05
C PRO A 350 -2.95 -14.20 13.39
N GLY A 351 -2.64 -13.07 14.02
CA GLY A 351 -1.27 -12.67 14.38
C GLY A 351 -0.43 -12.08 13.22
N GLY A 352 -0.93 -12.15 11.99
CA GLY A 352 -0.25 -11.57 10.82
C GLY A 352 -0.65 -10.13 10.49
N LEU A 353 -1.65 -9.57 11.18
CA LEU A 353 -2.15 -8.20 10.92
C LEU A 353 -1.99 -7.33 12.17
N VAL A 354 -1.57 -6.07 12.00
CA VAL A 354 -1.48 -5.07 13.07
C VAL A 354 -2.10 -3.76 12.61
N MET A 355 -3.13 -3.28 13.33
CA MET A 355 -3.94 -2.11 12.95
C MET A 355 -4.07 -1.07 14.07
N ALA A 356 -3.16 -1.01 15.02
CA ALA A 356 -3.24 -0.03 16.11
C ALA A 356 -3.25 1.41 15.57
N GLY A 357 -4.31 2.17 15.86
CA GLY A 357 -4.48 3.55 15.39
C GLY A 357 -4.68 3.70 13.86
N PHE A 358 -4.95 2.62 13.13
CA PHE A 358 -5.32 2.69 11.72
C PHE A 358 -6.74 3.19 11.55
N SER A 359 -6.95 4.18 10.69
CA SER A 359 -8.25 4.79 10.44
C SER A 359 -8.59 4.81 8.95
N TYR A 360 -9.86 4.61 8.66
CA TYR A 360 -10.46 4.71 7.33
C TYR A 360 -11.88 5.27 7.47
N GLU A 361 -12.37 5.93 6.42
CA GLU A 361 -13.72 6.49 6.40
C GLU A 361 -14.69 5.50 5.75
N THR A 362 -14.35 5.01 4.56
CA THR A 362 -15.21 4.14 3.76
C THR A 362 -14.57 2.78 3.53
N LEU A 363 -15.36 1.72 3.71
CA LEU A 363 -15.01 0.35 3.33
C LEU A 363 -15.66 0.00 1.99
N ILE A 364 -14.83 -0.44 1.03
CA ILE A 364 -15.29 -0.86 -0.30
C ILE A 364 -14.86 -2.32 -0.51
N PRO A 365 -15.71 -3.29 -0.12
CA PRO A 365 -15.36 -4.70 -0.27
C PRO A 365 -15.36 -5.13 -1.74
N HIS A 366 -14.29 -5.79 -2.16
CA HIS A 366 -14.23 -6.43 -3.47
C HIS A 366 -14.65 -7.89 -3.34
N GLY A 367 -15.91 -8.17 -3.68
CA GLY A 367 -16.55 -9.45 -3.45
C GLY A 367 -17.31 -9.54 -2.10
N SER A 368 -17.60 -10.76 -1.63
CA SER A 368 -18.32 -10.97 -0.39
C SER A 368 -17.39 -10.84 0.82
N PHE A 369 -17.64 -9.84 1.66
CA PHE A 369 -16.92 -9.67 2.92
C PHE A 369 -17.95 -9.43 4.06
N PRO A 370 -18.67 -10.50 4.48
CA PRO A 370 -19.74 -10.39 5.45
C PRO A 370 -19.23 -9.97 6.83
N LEU A 371 -20.13 -9.40 7.66
CA LEU A 371 -19.79 -8.89 9.00
C LEU A 371 -19.03 -9.89 9.87
N ALA A 372 -19.37 -11.18 9.81
CA ALA A 372 -18.66 -12.21 10.57
C ALA A 372 -17.17 -12.24 10.23
N ARG A 373 -16.81 -12.16 8.95
CA ARG A 373 -15.43 -12.09 8.48
C ARG A 373 -14.75 -10.76 8.84
N ARG A 374 -15.51 -9.64 8.84
CA ARG A 374 -15.00 -8.35 9.31
C ARG A 374 -14.63 -8.39 10.79
N LEU A 375 -15.42 -9.06 11.61
CA LEU A 375 -15.13 -9.24 13.03
C LEU A 375 -13.89 -10.14 13.25
N GLU A 376 -13.74 -11.21 12.45
CA GLU A 376 -12.52 -12.04 12.44
C GLU A 376 -11.28 -11.20 12.04
N TRP A 377 -11.40 -10.36 11.03
CA TRP A 377 -10.35 -9.47 10.57
C TRP A 377 -9.89 -8.49 11.66
N VAL A 378 -10.83 -7.82 12.33
CA VAL A 378 -10.49 -6.93 13.45
C VAL A 378 -9.90 -7.71 14.64
N ALA A 379 -10.43 -8.91 14.95
CA ALA A 379 -9.89 -9.74 16.00
C ALA A 379 -8.47 -10.24 15.70
N ALA A 380 -8.17 -10.57 14.44
CA ALA A 380 -6.83 -10.95 13.98
C ALA A 380 -5.82 -9.80 14.13
N ALA A 381 -6.27 -8.56 13.94
CA ALA A 381 -5.44 -7.36 14.03
C ALA A 381 -5.18 -6.90 15.49
N THR A 382 -5.93 -7.44 16.46
CA THR A 382 -5.88 -7.03 17.86
C THR A 382 -5.69 -8.26 18.77
N PRO A 383 -4.54 -8.95 18.73
CA PRO A 383 -4.28 -10.07 19.64
C PRO A 383 -4.37 -9.62 21.10
N GLU A 384 -3.85 -8.46 21.44
CA GLU A 384 -4.18 -7.73 22.67
C GLU A 384 -5.36 -6.81 22.37
N TYR A 385 -6.33 -6.75 23.29
CA TYR A 385 -7.54 -5.95 23.08
C TYR A 385 -7.19 -4.47 22.86
N ALA A 386 -7.61 -3.94 21.69
CA ALA A 386 -7.61 -2.52 21.37
C ALA A 386 -9.01 -2.10 20.93
N PRO A 387 -9.59 -1.03 21.49
CA PRO A 387 -10.93 -0.58 21.16
C PRO A 387 -11.03 0.10 19.79
N GLU A 388 -9.95 0.78 19.34
CA GLU A 388 -9.96 1.68 18.18
C GLU A 388 -10.39 0.98 16.87
N PRO A 389 -9.89 -0.21 16.49
CA PRO A 389 -10.29 -0.85 15.25
C PRO A 389 -11.78 -1.22 15.20
N TYR A 390 -12.39 -1.58 16.35
CA TYR A 390 -13.83 -1.82 16.44
C TYR A 390 -14.63 -0.53 16.31
N GLU A 391 -14.14 0.56 16.88
CA GLU A 391 -14.80 1.87 16.80
C GLU A 391 -14.75 2.42 15.38
N CYS A 392 -13.59 2.31 14.71
CA CYS A 392 -13.42 2.69 13.32
C CYS A 392 -14.39 1.91 12.40
N LEU A 393 -14.44 0.58 12.55
CA LEU A 393 -15.36 -0.26 11.78
C LEU A 393 -16.83 0.11 12.03
N ALA A 394 -17.22 0.33 13.30
CA ALA A 394 -18.58 0.72 13.64
C ALA A 394 -18.94 2.12 13.13
N ALA A 395 -17.99 3.05 13.05
CA ALA A 395 -18.19 4.38 12.48
C ALA A 395 -18.45 4.29 10.97
N SER A 396 -17.56 3.62 10.24
CA SER A 396 -17.70 3.42 8.78
C SER A 396 -19.04 2.74 8.42
N LEU A 397 -19.45 1.71 9.16
CA LEU A 397 -20.76 1.06 8.94
C LEU A 397 -21.95 1.99 9.21
N ARG A 398 -21.85 2.88 10.21
CA ARG A 398 -22.92 3.88 10.45
C ARG A 398 -23.00 4.90 9.32
N ASP A 399 -21.86 5.37 8.86
CA ASP A 399 -21.80 6.37 7.78
C ASP A 399 -22.33 5.79 6.46
N SER A 400 -22.22 4.46 6.28
CA SER A 400 -22.84 3.70 5.20
C SER A 400 -24.32 3.35 5.43
N GLY A 401 -24.91 3.72 6.59
CA GLY A 401 -26.32 3.42 6.94
C GLY A 401 -26.56 2.02 7.50
N GLU A 402 -25.52 1.21 7.71
CA GLU A 402 -25.59 -0.16 8.23
C GLU A 402 -25.61 -0.20 9.77
N ASP A 403 -26.58 0.48 10.36
CA ASP A 403 -26.71 0.65 11.81
C ASP A 403 -26.79 -0.66 12.60
N THR A 404 -27.41 -1.67 12.03
CA THR A 404 -27.57 -2.98 12.68
C THR A 404 -26.21 -3.65 12.85
N ASP A 405 -25.39 -3.60 11.82
CA ASP A 405 -24.06 -4.19 11.79
C ASP A 405 -23.09 -3.40 12.66
N ALA A 406 -23.19 -2.06 12.65
CA ALA A 406 -22.43 -1.21 13.56
C ALA A 406 -22.68 -1.55 15.04
N ARG A 407 -23.96 -1.81 15.43
CA ARG A 407 -24.29 -2.26 16.80
C ARG A 407 -23.72 -3.65 17.10
N ALA A 408 -23.72 -4.56 16.12
CA ALA A 408 -23.14 -5.87 16.30
C ALA A 408 -21.60 -5.80 16.51
N VAL A 409 -20.90 -4.90 15.81
CA VAL A 409 -19.47 -4.63 16.01
C VAL A 409 -19.21 -4.10 17.42
N LEU A 410 -20.00 -3.13 17.89
CA LEU A 410 -19.85 -2.58 19.25
C LEU A 410 -20.14 -3.61 20.33
N LEU A 411 -21.09 -4.52 20.10
CA LEU A 411 -21.34 -5.64 20.99
C LEU A 411 -20.15 -6.60 21.03
N ALA A 412 -19.56 -6.92 19.86
CA ALA A 412 -18.36 -7.74 19.76
C ALA A 412 -17.18 -7.09 20.50
N LYS A 413 -17.00 -5.75 20.38
CA LYS A 413 -16.02 -4.97 21.16
C LYS A 413 -16.18 -5.19 22.66
N GLN A 414 -17.41 -5.10 23.20
CA GLN A 414 -17.66 -5.30 24.62
C GLN A 414 -17.38 -6.74 25.08
N ARG A 415 -17.73 -7.72 24.25
CA ARG A 415 -17.43 -9.13 24.51
C ARG A 415 -15.93 -9.38 24.58
N ARG A 416 -15.15 -8.81 23.64
CA ARG A 416 -13.70 -8.92 23.62
C ARG A 416 -13.06 -8.21 24.83
N ARG A 417 -13.56 -7.01 25.17
CA ARG A 417 -13.13 -6.30 26.38
C ARG A 417 -13.34 -7.12 27.65
N ARG A 418 -14.47 -7.84 27.74
CA ARG A 418 -14.76 -8.69 28.91
C ARG A 418 -13.67 -9.75 29.14
N GLU A 419 -13.06 -10.27 28.08
CA GLU A 419 -12.01 -11.29 28.18
C GLU A 419 -10.76 -10.78 28.93
N THR A 420 -10.54 -9.45 28.97
CA THR A 420 -9.41 -8.81 29.64
C THR A 420 -9.69 -8.46 31.11
N LEU A 421 -10.95 -8.58 31.56
CA LEU A 421 -11.34 -8.20 32.92
C LEU A 421 -11.02 -9.28 33.95
N PRO A 422 -10.85 -8.93 35.25
CA PRO A 422 -10.77 -9.89 36.34
C PRO A 422 -12.06 -10.69 36.48
N VAL A 423 -12.02 -11.84 37.22
CA VAL A 423 -13.14 -12.81 37.32
C VAL A 423 -14.48 -12.16 37.68
N ALA A 424 -14.50 -11.23 38.65
CA ALA A 424 -15.73 -10.52 39.03
C ALA A 424 -16.28 -9.65 37.88
N GLY A 425 -15.40 -8.97 37.13
CA GLY A 425 -15.76 -8.18 35.95
C GLY A 425 -16.26 -9.06 34.81
N LYS A 426 -15.68 -10.26 34.61
CA LYS A 426 -16.18 -11.25 33.65
C LYS A 426 -17.59 -11.68 34.00
N ALA A 427 -17.84 -12.09 35.25
CA ALA A 427 -19.15 -12.53 35.71
C ALA A 427 -20.21 -11.44 35.49
N TRP A 428 -19.91 -10.19 35.87
CA TRP A 428 -20.80 -9.05 35.62
C TRP A 428 -21.05 -8.82 34.13
N GLY A 429 -20.01 -8.90 33.30
CA GLY A 429 -20.11 -8.78 31.85
C GLY A 429 -20.97 -9.88 31.21
N TYR A 430 -20.88 -11.13 31.70
CA TYR A 430 -21.76 -12.23 31.24
C TYR A 430 -23.21 -11.95 31.62
N LEU A 431 -23.46 -11.46 32.82
CA LEU A 431 -24.83 -11.10 33.26
C LEU A 431 -25.42 -10.00 32.38
N GLN A 432 -24.64 -8.95 32.08
CA GLN A 432 -25.06 -7.86 31.18
C GLN A 432 -25.32 -8.34 29.74
N ASP A 433 -24.47 -9.20 29.20
CA ASP A 433 -24.62 -9.74 27.84
C ASP A 433 -25.92 -10.61 27.74
N TRP A 434 -26.16 -11.45 28.76
CA TRP A 434 -27.32 -12.32 28.78
C TRP A 434 -28.63 -11.57 28.98
N THR A 435 -28.65 -10.58 29.87
CA THR A 435 -29.89 -9.81 30.19
C THR A 435 -30.22 -8.77 29.14
N VAL A 436 -29.30 -7.86 28.81
CA VAL A 436 -29.57 -6.66 28.01
C VAL A 436 -28.63 -6.46 26.83
N ALA A 437 -27.70 -7.41 26.59
CA ALA A 437 -26.69 -7.30 25.57
C ALA A 437 -25.95 -5.92 25.60
N TYR A 438 -25.50 -5.49 26.79
CA TYR A 438 -24.88 -4.18 27.05
C TYR A 438 -25.75 -2.99 26.57
N GLY A 439 -27.08 -3.14 26.48
CA GLY A 439 -27.99 -2.11 25.98
C GLY A 439 -28.08 -1.96 24.46
N TYR A 440 -27.43 -2.83 23.71
CA TYR A 440 -27.50 -2.81 22.23
C TYR A 440 -28.74 -3.53 21.68
N ARG A 441 -29.46 -4.33 22.47
CA ARG A 441 -30.66 -5.04 22.09
C ARG A 441 -31.82 -4.75 23.08
N PRO A 442 -32.48 -3.59 23.00
CA PRO A 442 -33.49 -3.18 23.96
C PRO A 442 -34.69 -4.14 24.01
N GLY A 443 -35.00 -4.86 22.94
CA GLY A 443 -36.04 -5.89 22.93
C GLY A 443 -35.81 -7.03 23.92
N ARG A 444 -34.58 -7.35 24.29
CA ARG A 444 -34.30 -8.34 25.33
C ARG A 444 -34.69 -7.84 26.72
N ALA A 445 -34.42 -6.56 27.01
CA ALA A 445 -34.83 -5.97 28.28
C ALA A 445 -36.36 -5.93 28.41
N ALA A 446 -37.08 -5.61 27.33
CA ALA A 446 -38.55 -5.66 27.29
C ALA A 446 -39.07 -7.09 27.50
N LEU A 447 -38.44 -8.10 26.89
CA LEU A 447 -38.80 -9.51 27.11
C LEU A 447 -38.59 -9.91 28.58
N TRP A 448 -37.45 -9.55 29.19
CA TRP A 448 -37.22 -9.82 30.60
C TRP A 448 -38.22 -9.12 31.50
N MET A 449 -38.61 -7.86 31.21
CA MET A 449 -39.68 -7.17 31.93
C MET A 449 -41.00 -7.92 31.82
N ALA A 450 -41.38 -8.40 30.62
CA ALA A 450 -42.61 -9.19 30.43
C ALA A 450 -42.59 -10.51 31.20
N VAL A 451 -41.42 -11.21 31.22
CA VAL A 451 -41.25 -12.46 31.98
C VAL A 451 -41.37 -12.19 33.48
N LEU A 452 -40.73 -11.17 34.02
CA LEU A 452 -40.79 -10.81 35.43
C LEU A 452 -42.19 -10.34 35.82
N TRP A 453 -42.88 -9.59 34.95
CA TRP A 453 -44.28 -9.23 35.13
C TRP A 453 -45.19 -10.45 35.24
N ALA A 454 -45.03 -11.42 34.34
CA ALA A 454 -45.84 -12.65 34.36
C ALA A 454 -45.57 -13.50 35.63
N LEU A 455 -44.28 -13.67 36.02
CA LEU A 455 -43.89 -14.43 37.21
C LEU A 455 -44.34 -13.73 38.49
N GLY A 456 -44.17 -12.42 38.60
CA GLY A 456 -44.65 -11.64 39.74
C GLY A 456 -46.17 -11.65 39.86
N THR A 457 -46.88 -11.49 38.74
CA THR A 457 -48.35 -11.62 38.69
C THR A 457 -48.81 -12.98 39.18
N LEU A 458 -48.17 -14.06 38.71
CA LEU A 458 -48.52 -15.42 39.13
C LEU A 458 -48.30 -15.64 40.63
N TRP A 459 -47.18 -15.11 41.17
CA TRP A 459 -46.87 -15.21 42.60
C TRP A 459 -47.87 -14.43 43.45
N PHE A 460 -48.14 -13.14 43.11
CA PHE A 460 -49.06 -12.29 43.85
C PHE A 460 -50.53 -12.69 43.65
N ALA A 461 -50.87 -13.36 42.58
CA ALA A 461 -52.23 -13.96 42.40
C ALA A 461 -52.48 -15.12 43.37
N ARG A 462 -51.39 -15.88 43.72
CA ARG A 462 -51.44 -16.94 44.71
C ARG A 462 -51.37 -16.47 46.18
N HIS A 463 -50.83 -15.25 46.37
CA HIS A 463 -50.62 -14.64 47.70
C HIS A 463 -51.23 -13.23 47.72
N PRO A 464 -52.56 -13.11 47.74
CA PRO A 464 -53.23 -11.81 47.73
C PRO A 464 -52.82 -10.99 48.96
N LEU A 465 -52.61 -9.70 48.78
CA LEU A 465 -52.15 -8.79 49.82
C LEU A 465 -53.37 -8.08 50.46
N PRO A 466 -53.37 -7.88 51.80
CA PRO A 466 -54.40 -7.13 52.46
C PRO A 466 -54.24 -5.61 52.21
N PRO A 467 -55.31 -4.83 52.15
CA PRO A 467 -55.24 -3.39 52.00
C PRO A 467 -54.67 -2.73 53.25
N VAL A 468 -53.91 -1.62 53.07
CA VAL A 468 -53.33 -0.86 54.16
C VAL A 468 -54.40 -0.22 55.06
N LYS A 469 -55.51 0.23 54.48
CA LYS A 469 -56.63 0.78 55.18
C LYS A 469 -57.93 0.02 54.71
N PRO A 470 -58.52 -0.87 55.57
CA PRO A 470 -59.78 -1.52 55.25
C PRO A 470 -60.88 -0.49 55.41
N GLN A 471 -61.32 0.13 54.32
CA GLN A 471 -62.53 1.01 54.29
C GLN A 471 -63.48 0.54 53.16
N GLU A 472 -64.73 0.83 53.31
CA GLU A 472 -65.72 0.60 52.22
C GLU A 472 -65.30 1.44 51.01
N GLY A 473 -64.96 0.76 49.90
CA GLY A 473 -64.52 1.41 48.69
C GLY A 473 -63.02 1.11 48.27
N SER A 474 -62.32 0.21 48.98
CA SER A 474 -61.00 -0.24 48.57
C SER A 474 -61.04 -0.83 47.15
N PRO A 475 -60.11 -0.50 46.26
CA PRO A 475 -60.05 -1.08 44.91
C PRO A 475 -59.88 -2.59 44.97
N THR A 476 -60.47 -3.31 44.01
CA THR A 476 -60.35 -4.77 43.91
C THR A 476 -58.86 -5.16 43.65
N TRP A 477 -58.40 -6.19 44.36
CA TRP A 477 -57.06 -6.70 44.21
C TRP A 477 -56.79 -7.16 42.76
N ASN A 478 -55.74 -6.60 42.14
CA ASN A 478 -55.31 -7.02 40.83
C ASN A 478 -53.81 -7.25 40.85
N ALA A 479 -53.41 -8.51 40.89
CA ALA A 479 -51.98 -8.90 40.94
C ALA A 479 -51.18 -8.43 39.72
N ALA A 480 -51.80 -8.34 38.54
CA ALA A 480 -51.14 -7.90 37.32
C ALA A 480 -50.82 -6.40 37.36
N LEU A 481 -51.76 -5.57 37.79
CA LEU A 481 -51.57 -4.13 37.94
C LEU A 481 -50.55 -3.82 39.06
N TYR A 482 -50.62 -4.54 40.17
CA TYR A 482 -49.66 -4.38 41.27
C TYR A 482 -48.22 -4.71 40.84
N THR A 483 -48.04 -5.83 40.16
CA THR A 483 -46.72 -6.22 39.66
C THR A 483 -46.21 -5.26 38.61
N LEU A 484 -47.09 -4.70 37.77
CA LEU A 484 -46.74 -3.70 36.76
C LEU A 484 -46.26 -2.39 37.40
N ASP A 485 -46.98 -1.96 38.47
CA ASP A 485 -46.61 -0.76 39.25
C ASP A 485 -45.22 -0.89 39.89
N LEU A 486 -44.87 -2.07 40.41
CA LEU A 486 -43.56 -2.34 40.96
C LEU A 486 -42.45 -2.34 39.91
N LEU A 487 -42.71 -2.76 38.65
CA LEU A 487 -41.75 -2.87 37.60
C LEU A 487 -41.54 -1.58 36.79
N LEU A 488 -42.51 -0.66 36.78
CA LEU A 488 -42.46 0.60 36.05
C LEU A 488 -42.12 1.78 36.98
N PRO A 489 -40.82 2.12 37.14
CA PRO A 489 -40.39 3.11 38.12
C PRO A 489 -40.78 4.56 37.78
N VAL A 490 -41.22 4.82 36.55
CA VAL A 490 -41.55 6.17 36.04
C VAL A 490 -43.04 6.43 36.04
N VAL A 491 -43.88 5.38 36.05
CA VAL A 491 -45.33 5.47 36.02
C VAL A 491 -45.88 4.93 37.35
N ASP A 492 -46.41 5.80 38.17
CA ASP A 492 -47.08 5.42 39.41
C ASP A 492 -48.52 5.08 39.09
N LEU A 493 -48.90 3.78 39.20
CA LEU A 493 -50.27 3.29 39.04
C LEU A 493 -51.03 3.31 40.36
N GLY A 494 -50.41 3.81 41.43
CA GLY A 494 -51.00 3.96 42.74
C GLY A 494 -51.26 2.65 43.50
N GLN A 495 -50.78 1.52 43.01
CA GLN A 495 -51.02 0.22 43.62
C GLN A 495 -50.07 -0.06 44.80
N GLY A 496 -48.83 0.42 44.75
CA GLY A 496 -47.83 0.21 45.80
C GLY A 496 -48.22 0.79 47.15
N ALA A 497 -48.97 1.90 47.18
CA ALA A 497 -49.39 2.58 48.41
C ALA A 497 -50.65 1.96 49.07
N VAL A 498 -51.41 1.20 48.31
CA VAL A 498 -52.71 0.66 48.77
C VAL A 498 -52.62 -0.70 49.45
N TRP A 499 -51.61 -1.50 49.11
CA TRP A 499 -51.47 -2.88 49.55
C TRP A 499 -50.33 -3.08 50.52
N LYS A 500 -50.52 -3.82 51.63
CA LYS A 500 -49.55 -4.09 52.65
C LYS A 500 -48.74 -5.35 52.32
N THR A 501 -47.44 -5.18 52.01
CA THR A 501 -46.53 -6.31 51.84
C THR A 501 -46.03 -6.83 53.16
N THR A 502 -46.01 -8.16 53.33
CA THR A 502 -45.51 -8.83 54.57
C THR A 502 -44.65 -10.05 54.18
N GLY A 503 -43.69 -10.38 55.02
CA GLY A 503 -42.87 -11.57 54.87
C GLY A 503 -42.13 -11.67 53.53
N ALA A 504 -42.17 -12.81 52.85
CA ALA A 504 -41.48 -13.04 51.59
C ALA A 504 -41.95 -12.12 50.46
N GLY A 505 -43.24 -11.65 50.49
CA GLY A 505 -43.79 -10.71 49.52
C GLY A 505 -43.07 -9.35 49.53
N GLN A 506 -42.59 -8.90 50.69
CA GLN A 506 -41.88 -7.65 50.84
C GLN A 506 -40.51 -7.69 50.11
N TRP A 507 -39.80 -8.79 50.26
CA TRP A 507 -38.50 -8.99 49.57
C TRP A 507 -38.67 -9.14 48.05
N LEU A 508 -39.72 -9.85 47.63
CA LEU A 508 -40.03 -9.99 46.21
C LEU A 508 -40.40 -8.64 45.59
N ALA A 509 -41.23 -7.83 46.28
CA ALA A 509 -41.58 -6.51 45.80
C ALA A 509 -40.36 -5.59 45.70
N ALA A 510 -39.48 -5.58 46.70
CA ALA A 510 -38.23 -4.81 46.67
C ALA A 510 -37.32 -5.25 45.51
N ALA A 511 -37.19 -6.58 45.28
CA ALA A 511 -36.41 -7.11 44.17
C ALA A 511 -36.98 -6.70 42.79
N LEU A 512 -38.32 -6.77 42.62
CA LEU A 512 -38.98 -6.34 41.38
C LEU A 512 -38.80 -4.85 41.10
N VAL A 513 -38.90 -3.99 42.12
CA VAL A 513 -38.62 -2.55 42.00
C VAL A 513 -37.18 -2.30 41.56
N LEU A 514 -36.21 -2.94 42.19
CA LEU A 514 -34.78 -2.74 41.88
C LEU A 514 -34.44 -3.22 40.46
N VAL A 515 -34.92 -4.41 40.06
CA VAL A 515 -34.71 -4.95 38.71
C VAL A 515 -35.50 -4.14 37.67
N GLY A 516 -36.72 -3.68 38.02
CA GLY A 516 -37.52 -2.80 37.18
C GLY A 516 -36.79 -1.50 36.84
N TRP A 517 -36.15 -0.85 37.82
CA TRP A 517 -35.33 0.34 37.60
C TRP A 517 -34.18 0.08 36.63
N VAL A 518 -33.46 -1.02 36.80
CA VAL A 518 -32.33 -1.39 35.90
C VAL A 518 -32.82 -1.66 34.48
N LEU A 519 -33.92 -2.40 34.32
CA LEU A 519 -34.46 -2.74 33.00
C LEU A 519 -35.09 -1.52 32.31
N ALA A 520 -35.88 -0.73 33.04
CA ALA A 520 -36.53 0.46 32.49
C ALA A 520 -35.54 1.52 32.03
N THR A 521 -34.47 1.77 32.81
CA THR A 521 -33.42 2.68 32.40
C THR A 521 -32.68 2.20 31.15
N THR A 522 -32.46 0.90 30.99
CA THR A 522 -31.85 0.34 29.77
C THR A 522 -32.76 0.44 28.55
N VAL A 523 -34.07 0.24 28.70
CA VAL A 523 -35.07 0.42 27.63
C VAL A 523 -35.16 1.90 27.23
N ALA A 524 -35.24 2.81 28.21
CA ALA A 524 -35.31 4.26 27.99
C ALA A 524 -34.05 4.77 27.28
N ALA A 525 -32.85 4.33 27.71
CA ALA A 525 -31.58 4.64 27.04
C ALA A 525 -31.49 4.09 25.61
N GLY A 526 -32.10 2.92 25.35
CA GLY A 526 -32.21 2.35 24.02
C GLY A 526 -33.18 3.14 23.13
N ALA A 527 -34.35 3.51 23.67
CA ALA A 527 -35.40 4.27 22.97
C ALA A 527 -34.92 5.71 22.65
N SER A 528 -34.28 6.39 23.60
CA SER A 528 -33.76 7.75 23.38
C SER A 528 -32.67 7.82 22.28
N ARG A 529 -31.90 6.74 22.10
CA ARG A 529 -30.95 6.64 20.97
C ARG A 529 -31.62 6.45 19.62
N LEU A 530 -32.80 5.84 19.59
CA LEU A 530 -33.64 5.70 18.38
C LEU A 530 -34.29 7.04 18.00
N LEU A 531 -34.76 7.82 18.99
CA LEU A 531 -35.44 9.10 18.79
C LEU A 531 -34.50 10.28 18.46
N ARG A 532 -33.23 10.23 18.85
CA ARG A 532 -32.25 11.27 18.50
C ARG A 532 -31.82 11.25 17.03
N ARG A 533 -32.35 10.36 16.21
CA ARG A 533 -32.01 10.14 14.80
C ARG A 533 -33.06 10.64 13.80
N GLN A 534 -34.06 11.39 14.25
CA GLN A 534 -34.90 12.22 13.39
C GLN A 534 -34.41 13.72 13.51
#